data_fc491a68a46c86a1d7656e51c2172f60
#
_entry.id   fc491a68a46c86a1d7656e51c2172f60
#
_cell.length_a   1.000
_cell.length_b   1.000
_cell.length_c   1.000
_cell.angle_alpha   90.00
_cell.angle_beta   90.00
_cell.angle_gamma   90.00
#
_symmetry.space_group_name_H-M   'P 1'
#
loop_
_entity.id
_entity.type
_entity.pdbx_description
1 polymer ?
#
loop_
_entity_poly.entity_id
_entity_poly.type
_entity_poly.pdbx_seq_one_letter_code
_entity_poly.pdbx_strand_id
1 'polypeptide(L)'
;DVYKRQGQIVLKVVEKENDKLEALILIGGELRDNQGVAFPDSNLSVSAITEKDKEHLKFGSEHDVDFVAVSFVRNASDINLVKEIIPKDVKVIAKIELKTALDNIDEILDVADGVMVARGDLGVQLPLEQVPFVQKQILDAANKRGKISITATEMLQSMKTSYRPTRAEVTDITNAILEGSDAVMLSAETSIGDNPNRVVEVMSIICKETDSRNDTSSLLSKEDSKEDSITTTLARAAVQVANEIDASSIIAFTETGRTPLLISNFRPKAEIITFSTKKKTLNQMNLLWGVDQYPIERKETFSEMLKAANDFLISEKKYNKGDKVVVVAGTPPNIEAATNLIRVHEIGDL
;
A
#
# COMPACT_ATOMS: atom_id res chain seq x y z
N ASP A 1 -2.31 -27.59 15.94
CA ASP A 1 -3.24 -27.80 14.83
C ASP A 1 -2.52 -27.58 13.50
N VAL A 2 -3.06 -28.19 12.43
CA VAL A 2 -2.57 -28.05 11.05
C VAL A 2 -3.72 -27.58 10.18
N TYR A 3 -3.50 -26.51 9.44
CA TYR A 3 -4.51 -25.93 8.56
C TYR A 3 -4.10 -26.03 7.10
N LYS A 4 -5.05 -26.40 6.23
CA LYS A 4 -4.89 -26.44 4.78
C LYS A 4 -5.98 -25.61 4.09
N ARG A 5 -5.70 -25.11 2.88
CA ARG A 5 -6.63 -24.29 2.10
C ARG A 5 -7.20 -23.11 2.91
N GLN A 6 -6.32 -22.34 3.56
CA GLN A 6 -6.73 -21.19 4.38
C GLN A 6 -7.77 -21.54 5.46
N GLY A 7 -7.54 -22.66 6.18
CA GLY A 7 -8.41 -23.09 7.26
C GLY A 7 -9.67 -23.87 6.86
N GLN A 8 -9.90 -24.13 5.57
CA GLN A 8 -11.03 -24.95 5.12
C GLN A 8 -10.90 -26.43 5.51
N ILE A 9 -9.67 -26.93 5.71
CA ILE A 9 -9.38 -28.27 6.21
C ILE A 9 -8.55 -28.11 7.47
N VAL A 10 -8.98 -28.73 8.56
CA VAL A 10 -8.35 -28.65 9.87
C VAL A 10 -8.00 -30.04 10.38
N LEU A 11 -6.74 -30.21 10.76
CA LEU A 11 -6.19 -31.43 11.31
C LEU A 11 -5.60 -31.16 12.68
N LYS A 12 -5.78 -32.07 13.63
CA LYS A 12 -5.12 -32.04 14.94
C LYS A 12 -4.06 -33.13 15.00
N VAL A 13 -2.81 -32.77 15.16
CA VAL A 13 -1.74 -33.75 15.36
C VAL A 13 -1.95 -34.45 16.70
N VAL A 14 -2.03 -35.77 16.66
CA VAL A 14 -2.21 -36.63 17.83
C VAL A 14 -0.95 -37.39 18.20
N GLU A 15 -0.10 -37.70 17.19
CA GLU A 15 1.15 -38.41 17.43
C GLU A 15 2.24 -37.95 16.45
N LYS A 16 3.48 -37.96 16.89
CA LYS A 16 4.66 -37.69 16.08
C LYS A 16 5.67 -38.80 16.25
N GLU A 17 5.94 -39.49 15.18
CA GLU A 17 6.99 -40.54 15.11
C GLU A 17 8.00 -40.19 14.01
N ASN A 18 9.25 -39.93 14.38
CA ASN A 18 10.35 -39.58 13.43
C ASN A 18 9.89 -38.59 12.34
N ASP A 19 9.70 -39.06 11.09
CA ASP A 19 9.32 -38.28 9.92
C ASP A 19 7.82 -38.33 9.60
N LYS A 20 6.98 -38.89 10.49
CA LYS A 20 5.55 -39.05 10.30
C LYS A 20 4.77 -38.29 11.38
N LEU A 21 3.69 -37.68 10.94
CA LEU A 21 2.67 -37.11 11.82
C LEU A 21 1.37 -37.87 11.63
N GLU A 22 0.81 -38.36 12.72
CA GLU A 22 -0.57 -38.83 12.74
C GLU A 22 -1.48 -37.70 13.17
N ALA A 23 -2.55 -37.46 12.40
CA ALA A 23 -3.44 -36.36 12.67
C ALA A 23 -4.90 -36.76 12.52
N LEU A 24 -5.71 -36.33 13.47
CA LEU A 24 -7.16 -36.45 13.45
C LEU A 24 -7.74 -35.35 12.55
N ILE A 25 -8.60 -35.74 11.59
CA ILE A 25 -9.31 -34.77 10.73
C ILE A 25 -10.46 -34.18 11.55
N LEU A 26 -10.38 -32.88 11.86
CA LEU A 26 -11.45 -32.14 12.51
C LEU A 26 -12.45 -31.57 11.50
N ILE A 27 -11.92 -30.98 10.41
CA ILE A 27 -12.72 -30.51 9.27
C ILE A 27 -12.12 -31.12 8.01
N GLY A 28 -12.90 -31.95 7.31
CA GLY A 28 -12.47 -32.61 6.10
C GLY A 28 -12.71 -31.80 4.84
N GLY A 29 -12.07 -32.22 3.74
CA GLY A 29 -12.24 -31.59 2.44
C GLY A 29 -11.38 -32.25 1.36
N GLU A 30 -11.47 -31.75 0.14
CA GLU A 30 -10.67 -32.22 -0.98
C GLU A 30 -9.23 -31.69 -0.89
N LEU A 31 -8.27 -32.59 -0.82
CA LEU A 31 -6.84 -32.27 -0.89
C LEU A 31 -6.35 -32.40 -2.33
N ARG A 32 -5.59 -31.40 -2.78
CA ARG A 32 -4.92 -31.39 -4.08
C ARG A 32 -3.42 -31.23 -3.88
N ASP A 33 -2.65 -31.56 -4.91
CA ASP A 33 -1.21 -31.35 -4.90
C ASP A 33 -0.85 -29.87 -4.79
N ASN A 34 0.32 -29.60 -4.20
CA ASN A 34 0.89 -28.25 -4.04
C ASN A 34 0.04 -27.25 -3.23
N GLN A 35 -0.85 -27.73 -2.36
CA GLN A 35 -1.59 -26.87 -1.44
C GLN A 35 -0.77 -26.48 -0.22
N GLY A 36 -0.81 -25.19 0.14
CA GLY A 36 -0.19 -24.66 1.33
C GLY A 36 -0.62 -25.36 2.62
N VAL A 37 0.29 -25.45 3.57
CA VAL A 37 0.05 -25.99 4.92
C VAL A 37 0.50 -24.95 5.92
N ALA A 38 -0.35 -24.65 6.91
CA ALA A 38 -0.01 -23.75 8.01
C ALA A 38 0.05 -24.53 9.33
N PHE A 39 1.02 -24.14 10.17
CA PHE A 39 1.23 -24.65 11.52
C PHE A 39 1.26 -23.47 12.50
N PRO A 40 0.12 -22.89 12.89
CA PRO A 40 0.05 -21.65 13.66
C PRO A 40 0.80 -21.71 15.00
N ASP A 41 0.80 -22.90 15.63
CA ASP A 41 1.40 -23.11 16.96
C ASP A 41 2.87 -23.56 16.88
N SER A 42 3.51 -23.46 15.71
CA SER A 42 4.86 -24.00 15.50
C SER A 42 5.80 -22.96 14.88
N ASN A 43 6.95 -22.76 15.50
CA ASN A 43 8.04 -21.99 14.91
C ASN A 43 8.81 -22.90 13.95
N LEU A 44 8.57 -22.72 12.65
CA LEU A 44 9.30 -23.45 11.63
C LEU A 44 10.70 -22.84 11.44
N SER A 45 11.73 -23.70 11.43
CA SER A 45 13.14 -23.31 11.20
C SER A 45 13.49 -23.04 9.72
N VAL A 46 12.46 -23.03 8.84
CA VAL A 46 12.66 -22.80 7.41
C VAL A 46 12.99 -21.32 7.17
N SER A 47 13.94 -21.03 6.26
CA SER A 47 14.23 -19.66 5.84
C SER A 47 12.98 -19.03 5.19
N ALA A 48 12.71 -17.75 5.47
CA ALA A 48 11.65 -17.01 4.79
C ALA A 48 11.97 -16.84 3.30
N ILE A 49 13.25 -16.77 2.93
CA ILE A 49 13.73 -16.64 1.56
C ILE A 49 14.48 -17.92 1.17
N THR A 50 13.92 -18.67 0.24
CA THR A 50 14.52 -19.89 -0.31
C THR A 50 15.51 -19.56 -1.43
N GLU A 51 16.32 -20.54 -1.87
CA GLU A 51 17.20 -20.35 -3.04
C GLU A 51 16.40 -20.05 -4.32
N LYS A 52 15.22 -20.68 -4.46
CA LYS A 52 14.31 -20.38 -5.57
C LYS A 52 13.79 -18.93 -5.52
N ASP A 53 13.50 -18.42 -4.33
CA ASP A 53 13.08 -17.01 -4.19
C ASP A 53 14.21 -16.06 -4.59
N LYS A 54 15.48 -16.39 -4.29
CA LYS A 54 16.63 -15.61 -4.75
C LYS A 54 16.77 -15.58 -6.27
N GLU A 55 16.49 -16.70 -6.95
CA GLU A 55 16.43 -16.76 -8.41
C GLU A 55 15.31 -15.86 -8.96
N HIS A 56 14.12 -15.92 -8.35
CA HIS A 56 12.98 -15.08 -8.74
C HIS A 56 13.25 -13.58 -8.48
N LEU A 57 13.93 -13.22 -7.39
CA LEU A 57 14.34 -11.84 -7.10
C LEU A 57 15.30 -11.30 -8.16
N LYS A 58 16.27 -12.10 -8.59
CA LYS A 58 17.18 -11.75 -9.69
C LYS A 58 16.41 -11.56 -11.00
N PHE A 59 15.55 -12.52 -11.34
CA PHE A 59 14.69 -12.41 -12.52
C PHE A 59 13.83 -11.14 -12.50
N GLY A 60 13.16 -10.82 -11.39
CA GLY A 60 12.39 -9.59 -11.26
C GLY A 60 13.25 -8.33 -11.43
N SER A 61 14.48 -8.36 -10.88
CA SER A 61 15.45 -7.26 -11.05
C SER A 61 15.86 -7.04 -12.50
N GLU A 62 16.07 -8.10 -13.26
CA GLU A 62 16.39 -8.05 -14.70
C GLU A 62 15.22 -7.51 -15.54
N HIS A 63 13.98 -7.62 -15.05
CA HIS A 63 12.76 -7.14 -15.70
C HIS A 63 12.26 -5.80 -15.17
N ASP A 64 13.10 -5.08 -14.43
CA ASP A 64 12.83 -3.72 -13.93
C ASP A 64 11.50 -3.59 -13.15
N VAL A 65 11.21 -4.55 -12.28
CA VAL A 65 10.01 -4.48 -11.41
C VAL A 65 10.09 -3.29 -10.46
N ASP A 66 8.97 -2.65 -10.19
CA ASP A 66 8.89 -1.49 -9.30
C ASP A 66 8.83 -1.89 -7.83
N PHE A 67 8.22 -3.05 -7.54
CA PHE A 67 8.02 -3.57 -6.19
C PHE A 67 8.27 -5.07 -6.11
N VAL A 68 8.70 -5.51 -4.94
CA VAL A 68 8.73 -6.91 -4.54
C VAL A 68 7.90 -7.08 -3.28
N ALA A 69 6.91 -7.97 -3.31
CA ALA A 69 6.13 -8.34 -2.14
C ALA A 69 6.65 -9.66 -1.56
N VAL A 70 7.07 -9.64 -0.30
CA VAL A 70 7.71 -10.76 0.39
C VAL A 70 6.70 -11.48 1.28
N SER A 71 6.44 -12.76 0.98
CA SER A 71 5.55 -13.60 1.78
C SER A 71 6.24 -14.14 3.03
N PHE A 72 5.44 -14.44 4.06
CA PHE A 72 5.85 -15.07 5.30
C PHE A 72 7.00 -14.36 6.03
N VAL A 73 7.01 -13.03 5.95
CA VAL A 73 7.96 -12.19 6.71
C VAL A 73 7.73 -12.41 8.20
N ARG A 74 8.81 -12.52 8.98
CA ARG A 74 8.79 -12.71 10.44
C ARG A 74 9.39 -11.54 11.18
N ASN A 75 10.41 -10.90 10.60
CA ASN A 75 11.19 -9.84 11.23
C ASN A 75 11.94 -8.98 10.19
N ALA A 76 12.64 -7.95 10.66
CA ALA A 76 13.42 -7.04 9.82
C ALA A 76 14.51 -7.73 9.00
N SER A 77 15.12 -8.83 9.52
CA SER A 77 16.21 -9.50 8.81
C SER A 77 15.74 -10.18 7.52
N ASP A 78 14.50 -10.68 7.47
CA ASP A 78 13.91 -11.26 6.26
C ASP A 78 13.81 -10.20 5.14
N ILE A 79 13.44 -8.97 5.47
CA ILE A 79 13.37 -7.85 4.52
C ILE A 79 14.76 -7.39 4.08
N ASN A 80 15.71 -7.27 5.02
CA ASN A 80 17.07 -6.86 4.72
C ASN A 80 17.75 -7.85 3.77
N LEU A 81 17.54 -9.15 3.94
CA LEU A 81 18.05 -10.18 3.03
C LEU A 81 17.54 -9.99 1.60
N VAL A 82 16.28 -9.60 1.41
CA VAL A 82 15.74 -9.27 0.08
C VAL A 82 16.40 -8.02 -0.47
N LYS A 83 16.55 -6.97 0.34
CA LYS A 83 17.17 -5.69 -0.06
C LYS A 83 18.64 -5.83 -0.46
N GLU A 84 19.36 -6.84 0.04
CA GLU A 84 20.72 -7.16 -0.38
C GLU A 84 20.80 -7.75 -1.80
N ILE A 85 19.70 -8.35 -2.30
CA ILE A 85 19.65 -9.06 -3.58
C ILE A 85 19.14 -8.15 -4.71
N ILE A 86 18.17 -7.27 -4.41
CA ILE A 86 17.49 -6.44 -5.41
C ILE A 86 18.15 -5.06 -5.56
N PRO A 87 17.94 -4.36 -6.68
CA PRO A 87 18.38 -2.96 -6.85
C PRO A 87 17.76 -2.03 -5.77
N LYS A 88 18.52 -1.01 -5.39
CA LYS A 88 18.11 -0.07 -4.30
C LYS A 88 16.84 0.75 -4.62
N ASP A 89 16.51 0.89 -5.89
CA ASP A 89 15.33 1.60 -6.37
C ASP A 89 14.08 0.72 -6.48
N VAL A 90 14.20 -0.60 -6.26
CA VAL A 90 13.06 -1.52 -6.12
C VAL A 90 12.56 -1.48 -4.66
N LYS A 91 11.28 -1.25 -4.47
CA LYS A 91 10.66 -1.15 -3.15
C LYS A 91 10.18 -2.50 -2.64
N VAL A 92 10.23 -2.71 -1.32
CA VAL A 92 9.85 -3.96 -0.67
C VAL A 92 8.57 -3.78 0.13
N ILE A 93 7.56 -4.59 -0.18
CA ILE A 93 6.30 -4.71 0.57
C ILE A 93 6.36 -5.96 1.42
N ALA A 94 6.30 -5.81 2.74
CA ALA A 94 6.22 -6.94 3.67
C ALA A 94 4.79 -7.47 3.76
N LYS A 95 4.57 -8.74 3.43
CA LYS A 95 3.26 -9.38 3.61
C LYS A 95 3.14 -9.89 5.04
N ILE A 96 2.18 -9.36 5.77
CA ILE A 96 1.91 -9.72 7.16
C ILE A 96 0.90 -10.87 7.15
N GLU A 97 1.43 -12.07 7.30
CA GLU A 97 0.73 -13.35 7.18
C GLU A 97 0.86 -14.21 8.45
N LEU A 98 1.81 -13.88 9.33
CA LEU A 98 2.18 -14.66 10.49
C LEU A 98 2.00 -13.86 11.78
N LYS A 99 1.64 -14.57 12.86
CA LYS A 99 1.58 -13.98 14.21
C LYS A 99 2.91 -13.36 14.62
N THR A 100 4.03 -14.03 14.32
CA THR A 100 5.38 -13.52 14.62
C THR A 100 5.68 -12.19 13.93
N ALA A 101 5.12 -11.93 12.74
CA ALA A 101 5.25 -10.64 12.08
C ALA A 101 4.52 -9.52 12.84
N LEU A 102 3.41 -9.82 13.52
CA LEU A 102 2.70 -8.84 14.35
C LEU A 102 3.50 -8.45 15.58
N ASP A 103 4.14 -9.41 16.22
CA ASP A 103 5.00 -9.18 17.38
C ASP A 103 6.22 -8.30 17.02
N ASN A 104 6.66 -8.36 15.75
CA ASN A 104 7.81 -7.65 15.19
C ASN A 104 7.42 -6.53 14.20
N ILE A 105 6.16 -6.06 14.21
CA ILE A 105 5.64 -5.14 13.18
C ILE A 105 6.43 -3.82 13.12
N ASP A 106 6.88 -3.31 14.26
CA ASP A 106 7.62 -2.06 14.34
C ASP A 106 8.96 -2.17 13.60
N GLU A 107 9.76 -3.20 13.86
CA GLU A 107 11.05 -3.40 13.20
C GLU A 107 10.92 -3.73 11.70
N ILE A 108 9.84 -4.45 11.30
CA ILE A 108 9.54 -4.72 9.90
C ILE A 108 9.24 -3.40 9.18
N LEU A 109 8.39 -2.55 9.76
CA LEU A 109 8.02 -1.26 9.19
C LEU A 109 9.20 -0.29 9.10
N ASP A 110 10.17 -0.38 10.02
CA ASP A 110 11.36 0.48 9.98
C ASP A 110 12.22 0.20 8.71
N VAL A 111 12.22 -1.04 8.23
CA VAL A 111 13.04 -1.44 7.07
C VAL A 111 12.25 -1.65 5.79
N ALA A 112 10.96 -2.00 5.83
CA ALA A 112 10.12 -2.16 4.64
C ALA A 112 9.69 -0.81 4.05
N ASP A 113 9.36 -0.79 2.75
CA ASP A 113 8.80 0.38 2.07
C ASP A 113 7.27 0.44 2.18
N GLY A 114 6.65 -0.68 2.49
CA GLY A 114 5.23 -0.80 2.75
C GLY A 114 4.88 -2.17 3.32
N VAL A 115 3.60 -2.33 3.65
CA VAL A 115 3.04 -3.60 4.16
C VAL A 115 1.79 -4.01 3.39
N MET A 116 1.55 -5.32 3.37
CA MET A 116 0.31 -5.90 2.87
C MET A 116 -0.33 -6.74 3.97
N VAL A 117 -1.54 -6.41 4.35
CA VAL A 117 -2.36 -7.23 5.26
C VAL A 117 -2.96 -8.37 4.45
N ALA A 118 -2.38 -9.56 4.54
CA ALA A 118 -2.81 -10.76 3.82
C ALA A 118 -3.80 -11.56 4.70
N ARG A 119 -5.07 -11.12 4.71
CA ARG A 119 -6.09 -11.57 5.66
C ARG A 119 -6.39 -13.07 5.60
N GLY A 120 -6.34 -13.66 4.41
CA GLY A 120 -6.58 -15.09 4.24
C GLY A 120 -5.58 -15.97 4.99
N ASP A 121 -4.29 -15.64 4.95
CA ASP A 121 -3.24 -16.38 5.67
C ASP A 121 -3.19 -15.98 7.14
N LEU A 122 -3.38 -14.70 7.44
CA LEU A 122 -3.42 -14.20 8.81
C LEU A 122 -4.62 -14.79 9.60
N GLY A 123 -5.78 -14.98 8.96
CA GLY A 123 -6.95 -15.62 9.57
C GLY A 123 -6.79 -17.12 9.86
N VAL A 124 -5.72 -17.75 9.36
CA VAL A 124 -5.32 -19.11 9.77
C VAL A 124 -4.43 -19.07 11.01
N GLN A 125 -3.70 -17.97 11.21
CA GLN A 125 -2.77 -17.78 12.33
C GLN A 125 -3.43 -17.23 13.58
N LEU A 126 -4.57 -16.53 13.43
CA LEU A 126 -5.30 -15.85 14.49
C LEU A 126 -6.77 -16.29 14.51
N PRO A 127 -7.45 -16.17 15.66
CA PRO A 127 -8.90 -16.24 15.71
C PRO A 127 -9.53 -15.21 14.75
N LEU A 128 -10.52 -15.63 13.95
CA LEU A 128 -11.09 -14.79 12.89
C LEU A 128 -11.63 -13.44 13.41
N GLU A 129 -12.18 -13.43 14.63
CA GLU A 129 -12.70 -12.23 15.28
C GLU A 129 -11.61 -11.20 15.63
N GLN A 130 -10.33 -11.58 15.63
CA GLN A 130 -9.20 -10.67 15.87
C GLN A 130 -8.69 -10.02 14.60
N VAL A 131 -8.92 -10.62 13.43
CA VAL A 131 -8.37 -10.15 12.15
C VAL A 131 -8.72 -8.68 11.85
N PRO A 132 -9.96 -8.18 12.03
CA PRO A 132 -10.28 -6.77 11.78
C PRO A 132 -9.50 -5.80 12.67
N PHE A 133 -9.30 -6.14 13.94
CA PHE A 133 -8.54 -5.29 14.88
C PHE A 133 -7.05 -5.25 14.53
N VAL A 134 -6.50 -6.39 14.14
CA VAL A 134 -5.11 -6.53 13.72
C VAL A 134 -4.88 -5.80 12.39
N GLN A 135 -5.80 -5.89 11.44
CA GLN A 135 -5.77 -5.10 10.21
C GLN A 135 -5.62 -3.62 10.52
N LYS A 136 -6.52 -3.08 11.34
CA LYS A 136 -6.49 -1.68 11.74
C LYS A 136 -5.18 -1.30 12.44
N GLN A 137 -4.66 -2.15 13.33
CA GLN A 137 -3.38 -1.93 14.01
C GLN A 137 -2.22 -1.83 13.01
N ILE A 138 -2.16 -2.73 12.01
CA ILE A 138 -1.12 -2.71 10.98
C ILE A 138 -1.21 -1.45 10.13
N LEU A 139 -2.43 -1.09 9.67
CA LEU A 139 -2.66 0.10 8.86
C LEU A 139 -2.29 1.39 9.61
N ASP A 140 -2.71 1.51 10.87
CA ASP A 140 -2.34 2.65 11.73
C ASP A 140 -0.81 2.73 11.93
N ALA A 141 -0.12 1.60 12.14
CA ALA A 141 1.32 1.57 12.31
C ALA A 141 2.08 1.95 11.03
N ALA A 142 1.59 1.52 9.87
CA ALA A 142 2.14 1.87 8.56
C ALA A 142 1.95 3.36 8.25
N ASN A 143 0.74 3.88 8.41
CA ASN A 143 0.40 5.27 8.14
C ASN A 143 1.18 6.25 9.04
N LYS A 144 1.37 5.92 10.34
CA LYS A 144 2.19 6.70 11.27
C LYS A 144 3.66 6.81 10.86
N ARG A 145 4.16 5.87 10.06
CA ARG A 145 5.54 5.84 9.55
C ARG A 145 5.65 6.31 8.09
N GLY A 146 4.57 6.76 7.50
CA GLY A 146 4.55 7.13 6.08
C GLY A 146 4.95 5.96 5.19
N LYS A 147 4.38 4.79 5.42
CA LYS A 147 4.61 3.57 4.63
C LYS A 147 3.38 3.23 3.82
N ILE A 148 3.58 2.63 2.64
CA ILE A 148 2.50 2.14 1.78
C ILE A 148 1.76 1.01 2.50
N SER A 149 0.43 1.02 2.43
CA SER A 149 -0.41 -0.01 3.01
C SER A 149 -1.39 -0.61 2.00
N ILE A 150 -1.45 -1.93 1.95
CA ILE A 150 -2.30 -2.68 1.04
C ILE A 150 -3.16 -3.64 1.86
N THR A 151 -4.48 -3.60 1.67
CA THR A 151 -5.37 -4.65 2.22
C THR A 151 -5.70 -5.66 1.13
N ALA A 152 -5.42 -6.93 1.43
CA ALA A 152 -5.46 -8.01 0.45
C ALA A 152 -6.31 -9.19 0.91
N THR A 153 -6.75 -9.99 -0.08
CA THR A 153 -7.51 -11.23 0.03
C THR A 153 -8.96 -11.05 0.50
N GLU A 154 -9.85 -11.89 -0.02
CA GLU A 154 -11.28 -11.94 0.36
C GLU A 154 -12.03 -10.60 0.21
N MET A 155 -11.67 -9.77 -0.78
CA MET A 155 -12.31 -8.49 -1.01
C MET A 155 -13.67 -8.61 -1.71
N LEU A 156 -13.70 -9.29 -2.86
CA LEU A 156 -14.91 -9.56 -3.65
C LEU A 156 -14.99 -11.05 -4.00
N GLN A 157 -14.69 -11.92 -3.04
CA GLN A 157 -14.53 -13.36 -3.22
C GLN A 157 -15.76 -14.01 -3.86
N SER A 158 -16.98 -13.54 -3.55
CA SER A 158 -18.21 -14.04 -4.16
C SER A 158 -18.27 -13.77 -5.67
N MET A 159 -17.60 -12.71 -6.13
CA MET A 159 -17.57 -12.31 -7.54
C MET A 159 -16.65 -13.16 -8.40
N LYS A 160 -16.02 -14.21 -7.88
CA LYS A 160 -15.40 -15.26 -8.71
C LYS A 160 -16.41 -15.88 -9.66
N THR A 161 -17.64 -16.08 -9.19
CA THR A 161 -18.73 -16.69 -9.96
C THR A 161 -19.98 -15.81 -10.03
N SER A 162 -20.17 -14.89 -9.06
CA SER A 162 -21.30 -13.98 -9.02
C SER A 162 -21.00 -12.68 -9.78
N TYR A 163 -22.02 -12.12 -10.44
CA TYR A 163 -21.91 -10.81 -11.11
C TYR A 163 -22.00 -9.62 -10.14
N ARG A 164 -22.44 -9.86 -8.90
CA ARG A 164 -22.59 -8.85 -7.85
C ARG A 164 -21.93 -9.30 -6.56
N PRO A 165 -21.33 -8.37 -5.79
CA PRO A 165 -20.79 -8.66 -4.48
C PRO A 165 -21.91 -8.83 -3.45
N THR A 166 -21.56 -9.41 -2.31
CA THR A 166 -22.38 -9.39 -1.11
C THR A 166 -22.31 -8.01 -0.44
N ARG A 167 -23.28 -7.70 0.42
CA ARG A 167 -23.25 -6.47 1.23
C ARG A 167 -22.08 -6.47 2.23
N ALA A 168 -21.72 -7.63 2.75
CA ALA A 168 -20.60 -7.79 3.67
C ALA A 168 -19.26 -7.40 3.00
N GLU A 169 -19.04 -7.86 1.76
CA GLU A 169 -17.82 -7.52 0.98
C GLU A 169 -17.75 -6.01 0.69
N VAL A 170 -18.85 -5.38 0.32
CA VAL A 170 -18.89 -3.91 0.13
C VAL A 170 -18.53 -3.17 1.41
N THR A 171 -19.09 -3.60 2.57
CA THR A 171 -18.80 -3.01 3.87
C THR A 171 -17.35 -3.21 4.27
N ASP A 172 -16.79 -4.38 4.00
CA ASP A 172 -15.41 -4.73 4.31
C ASP A 172 -14.41 -3.86 3.52
N ILE A 173 -14.62 -3.71 2.21
CA ILE A 173 -13.79 -2.83 1.37
C ILE A 173 -13.88 -1.38 1.86
N THR A 174 -15.12 -0.90 2.13
CA THR A 174 -15.34 0.44 2.67
C THR A 174 -14.55 0.65 3.97
N ASN A 175 -14.60 -0.30 4.90
CA ASN A 175 -13.85 -0.22 6.16
C ASN A 175 -12.34 -0.21 5.93
N ALA A 176 -11.81 -1.06 5.04
CA ALA A 176 -10.38 -1.08 4.73
C ALA A 176 -9.87 0.29 4.22
N ILE A 177 -10.66 0.96 3.39
CA ILE A 177 -10.35 2.32 2.88
C ILE A 177 -10.43 3.35 4.01
N LEU A 178 -11.50 3.34 4.82
CA LEU A 178 -11.68 4.25 5.95
C LEU A 178 -10.63 4.07 7.04
N GLU A 179 -10.10 2.86 7.21
CA GLU A 179 -8.98 2.54 8.10
C GLU A 179 -7.63 3.03 7.58
N GLY A 180 -7.57 3.51 6.33
CA GLY A 180 -6.40 4.16 5.76
C GLY A 180 -5.54 3.30 4.83
N SER A 181 -6.08 2.24 4.23
CA SER A 181 -5.39 1.52 3.15
C SER A 181 -5.11 2.43 1.95
N ASP A 182 -3.90 2.38 1.40
CA ASP A 182 -3.56 3.10 0.17
C ASP A 182 -4.09 2.36 -1.06
N ALA A 183 -4.10 1.04 -1.00
CA ALA A 183 -4.64 0.20 -2.07
C ALA A 183 -5.38 -1.02 -1.49
N VAL A 184 -6.32 -1.55 -2.28
CA VAL A 184 -7.01 -2.82 -2.05
C VAL A 184 -6.68 -3.78 -3.18
N MET A 185 -6.45 -5.06 -2.86
CA MET A 185 -5.98 -6.04 -3.83
C MET A 185 -7.06 -7.09 -4.15
N LEU A 186 -7.29 -7.31 -5.43
CA LEU A 186 -8.04 -8.45 -5.96
C LEU A 186 -7.07 -9.61 -6.25
N SER A 187 -7.50 -10.83 -6.05
CA SER A 187 -6.70 -12.06 -6.22
C SER A 187 -7.38 -13.04 -7.18
N ALA A 188 -8.02 -14.06 -6.64
CA ALA A 188 -8.73 -15.08 -7.41
C ALA A 188 -9.91 -14.51 -8.22
N GLU A 189 -10.49 -13.43 -7.76
CA GLU A 189 -11.62 -12.73 -8.38
C GLU A 189 -11.30 -12.27 -9.81
N THR A 190 -10.05 -11.89 -10.04
CA THR A 190 -9.57 -11.44 -11.36
C THR A 190 -8.72 -12.47 -12.09
N SER A 191 -8.00 -13.35 -11.36
CA SER A 191 -7.10 -14.33 -11.98
C SER A 191 -7.80 -15.56 -12.52
N ILE A 192 -8.88 -16.01 -11.86
CA ILE A 192 -9.67 -17.21 -12.21
C ILE A 192 -11.18 -16.98 -12.15
N GLY A 193 -11.63 -15.74 -11.92
CA GLY A 193 -13.04 -15.39 -11.87
C GLY A 193 -13.67 -15.29 -13.26
N ASP A 194 -14.99 -15.49 -13.33
CA ASP A 194 -15.76 -15.49 -14.58
C ASP A 194 -15.85 -14.11 -15.25
N ASN A 195 -15.78 -13.02 -14.46
CA ASN A 195 -16.02 -11.65 -14.93
C ASN A 195 -14.98 -10.65 -14.39
N PRO A 196 -13.67 -10.77 -14.71
CA PRO A 196 -12.61 -9.98 -14.10
C PRO A 196 -12.78 -8.47 -14.29
N ASN A 197 -13.19 -8.02 -15.48
CA ASN A 197 -13.43 -6.60 -15.74
C ASN A 197 -14.51 -6.02 -14.82
N ARG A 198 -15.62 -6.77 -14.65
CA ARG A 198 -16.71 -6.35 -13.77
C ARG A 198 -16.28 -6.26 -12.31
N VAL A 199 -15.43 -7.16 -11.87
CA VAL A 199 -14.86 -7.14 -10.50
C VAL A 199 -14.08 -5.85 -10.26
N VAL A 200 -13.21 -5.47 -11.20
CA VAL A 200 -12.43 -4.21 -11.12
C VAL A 200 -13.34 -2.98 -11.15
N GLU A 201 -14.36 -2.96 -12.01
CA GLU A 201 -15.35 -1.86 -12.05
C GLU A 201 -16.06 -1.70 -10.71
N VAL A 202 -16.53 -2.81 -10.11
CA VAL A 202 -17.22 -2.79 -8.80
C VAL A 202 -16.29 -2.28 -7.72
N MET A 203 -15.05 -2.77 -7.68
CA MET A 203 -14.04 -2.29 -6.75
C MET A 203 -13.83 -0.78 -6.87
N SER A 204 -13.65 -0.29 -8.10
CA SER A 204 -13.47 1.15 -8.38
C SER A 204 -14.68 1.99 -7.93
N ILE A 205 -15.91 1.49 -8.12
CA ILE A 205 -17.13 2.18 -7.67
C ILE A 205 -17.16 2.29 -6.14
N ILE A 206 -16.85 1.19 -5.43
CA ILE A 206 -16.84 1.18 -3.96
C ILE A 206 -15.76 2.15 -3.43
N CYS A 207 -14.54 2.11 -4.01
CA CYS A 207 -13.46 3.02 -3.61
C CYS A 207 -13.87 4.49 -3.78
N LYS A 208 -14.36 4.87 -4.97
CA LYS A 208 -14.78 6.25 -5.27
C LYS A 208 -15.90 6.74 -4.36
N GLU A 209 -16.91 5.90 -4.12
CA GLU A 209 -18.03 6.24 -3.24
C GLU A 209 -17.56 6.42 -1.79
N THR A 210 -16.63 5.58 -1.32
CA THR A 210 -16.06 5.68 0.02
C THR A 210 -15.24 6.96 0.16
N ASP A 211 -14.34 7.24 -0.79
CA ASP A 211 -13.49 8.43 -0.76
C ASP A 211 -14.31 9.72 -0.80
N SER A 212 -15.40 9.77 -1.58
CA SER A 212 -16.27 10.94 -1.67
C SER A 212 -16.99 11.30 -0.37
N ARG A 213 -17.13 10.34 0.55
CA ARG A 213 -17.81 10.48 1.85
C ARG A 213 -16.87 10.48 3.04
N ASN A 214 -15.58 10.27 2.82
CA ASN A 214 -14.61 10.16 3.90
C ASN A 214 -14.28 11.55 4.47
N ASP A 215 -14.62 11.79 5.74
CA ASP A 215 -14.16 12.98 6.46
C ASP A 215 -12.79 12.74 7.09
N THR A 216 -11.76 13.23 6.42
CA THR A 216 -10.37 13.04 6.80
C THR A 216 -9.82 14.11 7.74
N SER A 217 -10.66 15.02 8.22
CA SER A 217 -10.24 16.13 9.11
C SER A 217 -9.52 15.65 10.38
N SER A 218 -9.89 14.48 10.89
CA SER A 218 -9.27 13.87 12.08
C SER A 218 -7.84 13.36 11.85
N LEU A 219 -7.42 13.11 10.61
CA LEU A 219 -6.07 12.61 10.30
C LEU A 219 -5.01 13.70 10.46
N LEU A 220 -5.37 14.96 10.24
CA LEU A 220 -4.48 16.12 10.44
C LEU A 220 -4.14 16.38 11.91
N SER A 221 -5.03 15.98 12.84
CA SER A 221 -4.86 16.15 14.27
C SER A 221 -4.03 15.05 14.95
N LYS A 222 -3.66 13.98 14.23
CA LYS A 222 -2.80 12.91 14.78
C LYS A 222 -1.38 13.45 14.96
N GLU A 223 -1.04 13.89 16.17
CA GLU A 223 0.31 14.36 16.55
C GLU A 223 1.38 13.27 16.56
N ASP A 224 0.99 11.99 16.50
CA ASP A 224 1.87 10.84 16.69
C ASP A 224 2.51 10.32 15.39
N SER A 225 3.07 11.18 14.53
CA SER A 225 3.95 10.66 13.51
C SER A 225 5.29 10.29 14.16
N LYS A 226 5.69 9.02 14.13
CA LYS A 226 7.05 8.58 14.58
C LYS A 226 8.17 9.20 13.73
N GLU A 227 7.82 9.89 12.66
CA GLU A 227 8.73 10.53 11.71
C GLU A 227 8.57 12.04 11.75
N ASP A 228 9.09 12.68 12.79
CA ASP A 228 9.24 14.13 12.89
C ASP A 228 10.35 14.59 11.94
N SER A 229 10.05 14.64 10.64
CA SER A 229 10.95 15.22 9.65
C SER A 229 10.39 16.56 9.13
N ILE A 230 11.29 17.42 8.65
CA ILE A 230 10.90 18.66 7.97
C ILE A 230 9.89 18.36 6.86
N THR A 231 10.12 17.29 6.08
CA THR A 231 9.24 16.87 4.98
C THR A 231 7.84 16.49 5.48
N THR A 232 7.73 15.75 6.59
CA THR A 232 6.43 15.37 7.19
C THR A 232 5.67 16.59 7.67
N THR A 233 6.37 17.53 8.35
CA THR A 233 5.78 18.77 8.84
C THR A 233 5.27 19.63 7.69
N LEU A 234 6.04 19.76 6.60
CA LEU A 234 5.63 20.51 5.42
C LEU A 234 4.49 19.84 4.66
N ALA A 235 4.49 18.51 4.56
CA ALA A 235 3.36 17.78 3.95
C ALA A 235 2.06 18.03 4.71
N ARG A 236 2.09 17.96 6.05
CA ARG A 236 0.93 18.28 6.91
C ARG A 236 0.48 19.73 6.72
N ALA A 237 1.42 20.67 6.75
CA ALA A 237 1.12 22.10 6.56
C ALA A 237 0.51 22.37 5.17
N ALA A 238 1.01 21.72 4.12
CA ALA A 238 0.48 21.87 2.77
C ALA A 238 -0.99 21.39 2.68
N VAL A 239 -1.32 20.24 3.31
CA VAL A 239 -2.69 19.73 3.38
C VAL A 239 -3.58 20.67 4.19
N GLN A 240 -3.09 21.18 5.32
CA GLN A 240 -3.83 22.15 6.12
C GLN A 240 -4.13 23.43 5.32
N VAL A 241 -3.12 24.01 4.69
CA VAL A 241 -3.27 25.20 3.84
C VAL A 241 -4.28 24.93 2.71
N ALA A 242 -4.15 23.78 2.02
CA ALA A 242 -5.06 23.41 0.93
C ALA A 242 -6.52 23.34 1.41
N ASN A 243 -6.76 22.76 2.58
CA ASN A 243 -8.12 22.67 3.15
C ASN A 243 -8.67 24.04 3.58
N GLU A 244 -7.82 24.91 4.16
CA GLU A 244 -8.25 26.24 4.64
C GLU A 244 -8.58 27.22 3.50
N ILE A 245 -7.87 27.15 2.37
CA ILE A 245 -8.13 28.02 1.20
C ILE A 245 -9.05 27.41 0.17
N ASP A 246 -9.55 26.18 0.44
CA ASP A 246 -10.34 25.37 -0.51
C ASP A 246 -9.61 25.19 -1.86
N ALA A 247 -8.35 24.77 -1.79
CA ALA A 247 -7.52 24.57 -2.97
C ALA A 247 -8.03 23.40 -3.82
N SER A 248 -8.01 23.55 -5.14
CA SER A 248 -8.41 22.51 -6.09
C SER A 248 -7.43 21.34 -6.09
N SER A 249 -6.13 21.62 -5.90
CA SER A 249 -5.10 20.56 -5.82
C SER A 249 -3.88 20.95 -5.00
N ILE A 250 -3.15 19.89 -4.60
CA ILE A 250 -1.79 19.99 -4.07
C ILE A 250 -0.84 19.46 -5.14
N ILE A 251 0.03 20.30 -5.65
CA ILE A 251 1.04 19.95 -6.66
C ILE A 251 2.33 19.56 -5.94
N ALA A 252 2.83 18.36 -6.16
CA ALA A 252 4.09 17.92 -5.58
C ALA A 252 5.12 17.61 -6.67
N PHE A 253 6.29 18.25 -6.60
CA PHE A 253 7.45 17.85 -7.40
C PHE A 253 8.33 16.91 -6.60
N THR A 254 8.68 15.75 -7.17
CA THR A 254 9.43 14.73 -6.43
C THR A 254 10.37 13.94 -7.33
N GLU A 255 11.52 13.54 -6.77
CA GLU A 255 12.48 12.62 -7.39
C GLU A 255 12.35 11.19 -6.84
N THR A 256 11.78 11.01 -5.64
CA THR A 256 11.74 9.73 -4.92
C THR A 256 10.33 9.23 -4.58
N GLY A 257 9.30 10.06 -4.78
CA GLY A 257 7.92 9.76 -4.36
C GLY A 257 7.65 9.99 -2.87
N ARG A 258 8.63 10.47 -2.07
CA ARG A 258 8.45 10.63 -0.62
C ARG A 258 7.44 11.71 -0.25
N THR A 259 7.52 12.88 -0.88
CA THR A 259 6.61 13.99 -0.61
C THR A 259 5.15 13.64 -0.89
N PRO A 260 4.78 13.12 -2.08
CA PRO A 260 3.40 12.72 -2.34
C PRO A 260 2.91 11.58 -1.45
N LEU A 261 3.76 10.63 -1.04
CA LEU A 261 3.41 9.61 -0.07
C LEU A 261 2.97 10.22 1.27
N LEU A 262 3.73 11.18 1.78
CA LEU A 262 3.40 11.86 3.04
C LEU A 262 2.14 12.72 2.93
N ILE A 263 1.94 13.41 1.80
CA ILE A 263 0.70 14.18 1.53
C ILE A 263 -0.48 13.22 1.46
N SER A 264 -0.34 12.11 0.73
CA SER A 264 -1.35 11.06 0.59
C SER A 264 -1.81 10.50 1.94
N ASN A 265 -0.89 10.30 2.88
CA ASN A 265 -1.21 9.78 4.22
C ASN A 265 -2.15 10.70 5.03
N PHE A 266 -2.19 11.99 4.74
CA PHE A 266 -3.12 12.93 5.36
C PHE A 266 -4.49 12.97 4.65
N ARG A 267 -4.67 12.23 3.55
CA ARG A 267 -5.95 12.11 2.83
C ARG A 267 -6.60 13.47 2.56
N PRO A 268 -5.94 14.43 1.87
CA PRO A 268 -6.51 15.74 1.59
C PRO A 268 -7.78 15.65 0.75
N LYS A 269 -8.66 16.64 0.87
CA LYS A 269 -9.82 16.81 -0.04
C LYS A 269 -9.38 17.23 -1.44
N ALA A 270 -8.32 18.04 -1.51
CA ALA A 270 -7.72 18.50 -2.76
C ALA A 270 -7.07 17.33 -3.52
N GLU A 271 -7.14 17.34 -4.85
CA GLU A 271 -6.44 16.36 -5.70
C GLU A 271 -4.93 16.45 -5.45
N ILE A 272 -4.24 15.30 -5.42
CA ILE A 272 -2.78 15.25 -5.32
C ILE A 272 -2.22 15.03 -6.73
N ILE A 273 -1.64 16.09 -7.32
CA ILE A 273 -1.02 16.03 -8.64
C ILE A 273 0.49 16.05 -8.48
N THR A 274 1.15 15.06 -9.03
CA THR A 274 2.58 14.89 -8.81
C THR A 274 3.33 14.87 -10.13
N PHE A 275 4.48 15.55 -10.13
CA PHE A 275 5.40 15.56 -11.26
C PHE A 275 6.75 14.94 -10.87
N SER A 276 7.28 14.08 -11.74
CA SER A 276 8.62 13.52 -11.61
C SER A 276 9.31 13.37 -12.96
N THR A 277 10.63 13.48 -12.96
CA THR A 277 11.48 13.21 -14.13
C THR A 277 11.77 11.70 -14.28
N LYS A 278 11.55 10.91 -13.21
CA LYS A 278 11.92 9.47 -13.14
C LYS A 278 10.71 8.59 -13.37
N LYS A 279 10.74 7.81 -14.48
CA LYS A 279 9.67 6.86 -14.82
C LYS A 279 9.40 5.86 -13.69
N LYS A 280 10.44 5.32 -13.06
CA LYS A 280 10.30 4.37 -11.94
C LYS A 280 9.55 4.97 -10.77
N THR A 281 9.86 6.21 -10.40
CA THR A 281 9.14 6.94 -9.35
C THR A 281 7.65 7.13 -9.72
N LEU A 282 7.36 7.49 -10.98
CA LEU A 282 5.98 7.60 -11.47
C LEU A 282 5.24 6.25 -11.32
N ASN A 283 5.85 5.15 -11.74
CA ASN A 283 5.25 3.82 -11.60
C ASN A 283 4.96 3.48 -10.13
N GLN A 284 5.93 3.73 -9.25
CA GLN A 284 5.80 3.43 -7.82
C GLN A 284 4.70 4.23 -7.13
N MET A 285 4.42 5.45 -7.58
CA MET A 285 3.36 6.27 -7.02
C MET A 285 1.94 5.77 -7.33
N ASN A 286 1.76 4.83 -8.27
CA ASN A 286 0.46 4.19 -8.53
C ASN A 286 -0.12 3.43 -7.32
N LEU A 287 0.69 3.07 -6.33
CA LEU A 287 0.20 2.44 -5.09
C LEU A 287 -0.21 3.45 -4.02
N LEU A 288 0.00 4.75 -4.23
CA LEU A 288 -0.35 5.79 -3.27
C LEU A 288 -1.81 6.19 -3.41
N TRP A 289 -2.50 6.36 -2.31
CA TRP A 289 -3.88 6.82 -2.31
C TRP A 289 -3.99 8.23 -2.89
N GLY A 290 -4.92 8.41 -3.83
CA GLY A 290 -5.33 9.72 -4.35
C GLY A 290 -4.25 10.49 -5.12
N VAL A 291 -3.17 9.83 -5.56
CA VAL A 291 -2.07 10.47 -6.29
C VAL A 291 -2.21 10.26 -7.79
N ASP A 292 -2.35 11.36 -8.51
CA ASP A 292 -2.20 11.43 -9.96
C ASP A 292 -0.77 11.84 -10.32
N GLN A 293 -0.06 11.03 -11.09
CA GLN A 293 1.34 11.27 -11.41
C GLN A 293 1.57 11.51 -12.91
N TYR A 294 2.41 12.49 -13.21
CA TYR A 294 2.73 12.92 -14.58
C TYR A 294 4.22 13.11 -14.79
N PRO A 295 4.74 12.77 -15.97
CA PRO A 295 6.11 13.06 -16.31
C PRO A 295 6.30 14.57 -16.52
N ILE A 296 7.44 15.07 -16.09
CA ILE A 296 7.91 16.42 -16.39
C ILE A 296 9.34 16.35 -16.88
N GLU A 297 9.67 17.20 -17.86
CA GLU A 297 11.06 17.37 -18.24
C GLU A 297 11.84 18.08 -17.14
N ARG A 298 13.11 17.78 -17.06
CA ARG A 298 14.03 18.45 -16.15
C ARG A 298 14.02 19.97 -16.37
N LYS A 299 13.86 20.75 -15.31
CA LYS A 299 13.88 22.20 -15.30
C LYS A 299 14.98 22.70 -14.36
N GLU A 300 15.58 23.82 -14.68
CA GLU A 300 16.71 24.36 -13.89
C GLU A 300 16.23 25.26 -12.74
N THR A 301 15.03 25.83 -12.83
CA THR A 301 14.48 26.73 -11.83
C THR A 301 13.10 26.31 -11.37
N PHE A 302 12.75 26.65 -10.14
CA PHE A 302 11.41 26.45 -9.60
C PHE A 302 10.32 27.17 -10.43
N SER A 303 10.63 28.38 -10.94
CA SER A 303 9.71 29.12 -11.79
C SER A 303 9.39 28.40 -13.10
N GLU A 304 10.36 27.73 -13.71
CA GLU A 304 10.16 26.91 -14.90
C GLU A 304 9.34 25.65 -14.59
N MET A 305 9.57 25.01 -13.45
CA MET A 305 8.78 23.87 -12.99
C MET A 305 7.32 24.29 -12.76
N LEU A 306 7.11 25.39 -12.07
CA LEU A 306 5.77 25.93 -11.80
C LEU A 306 5.04 26.29 -13.09
N LYS A 307 5.72 26.94 -14.05
CA LYS A 307 5.16 27.24 -15.36
C LYS A 307 4.73 26.00 -16.12
N ALA A 308 5.58 24.98 -16.16
CA ALA A 308 5.27 23.71 -16.82
C ALA A 308 4.06 23.02 -16.19
N ALA A 309 3.96 23.01 -14.86
CA ALA A 309 2.80 22.47 -14.15
C ALA A 309 1.53 23.28 -14.43
N ASN A 310 1.61 24.60 -14.38
CA ASN A 310 0.48 25.50 -14.70
C ASN A 310 -0.05 25.27 -16.13
N ASP A 311 0.84 25.21 -17.12
CA ASP A 311 0.47 24.99 -18.52
C ASP A 311 -0.19 23.60 -18.68
N PHE A 312 0.35 22.56 -18.02
CA PHE A 312 -0.24 21.23 -17.99
C PHE A 312 -1.64 21.22 -17.35
N LEU A 313 -1.83 21.87 -16.23
CA LEU A 313 -3.12 21.92 -15.53
C LEU A 313 -4.20 22.59 -16.39
N ILE A 314 -3.85 23.68 -17.08
CA ILE A 314 -4.78 24.37 -17.98
C ILE A 314 -5.12 23.48 -19.19
N SER A 315 -4.11 22.86 -19.85
CA SER A 315 -4.31 22.13 -21.09
C SER A 315 -4.94 20.76 -20.91
N GLU A 316 -4.42 19.98 -19.95
CA GLU A 316 -4.77 18.56 -19.78
C GLU A 316 -5.83 18.32 -18.71
N LYS A 317 -5.70 19.01 -17.57
CA LYS A 317 -6.63 18.86 -16.43
C LYS A 317 -7.80 19.84 -16.45
N LYS A 318 -7.79 20.82 -17.37
CA LYS A 318 -8.87 21.81 -17.57
C LYS A 318 -9.15 22.69 -16.35
N TYR A 319 -8.08 23.03 -15.60
CA TYR A 319 -8.17 24.03 -14.52
C TYR A 319 -8.45 25.40 -15.12
N ASN A 320 -9.18 26.22 -14.37
CA ASN A 320 -9.51 27.59 -14.76
C ASN A 320 -8.49 28.56 -14.19
N LYS A 321 -8.35 29.72 -14.87
CA LYS A 321 -7.60 30.84 -14.30
C LYS A 321 -8.26 31.28 -12.99
N GLY A 322 -7.45 31.47 -11.96
CA GLY A 322 -7.91 31.83 -10.62
C GLY A 322 -8.15 30.64 -9.68
N ASP A 323 -8.11 29.40 -10.19
CA ASP A 323 -8.14 28.23 -9.31
C ASP A 323 -6.91 28.22 -8.41
N LYS A 324 -7.11 28.01 -7.10
CA LYS A 324 -6.03 27.99 -6.13
C LYS A 324 -5.43 26.60 -6.01
N VAL A 325 -4.10 26.54 -5.99
CA VAL A 325 -3.35 25.29 -5.78
C VAL A 325 -2.25 25.52 -4.75
N VAL A 326 -1.89 24.46 -4.03
CA VAL A 326 -0.75 24.47 -3.10
C VAL A 326 0.39 23.71 -3.73
N VAL A 327 1.54 24.35 -3.92
CA VAL A 327 2.72 23.76 -4.55
C VAL A 327 3.74 23.38 -3.49
N VAL A 328 4.23 22.13 -3.55
CA VAL A 328 5.23 21.59 -2.62
C VAL A 328 6.44 21.10 -3.40
N ALA A 329 7.63 21.52 -3.02
CA ALA A 329 8.87 21.17 -3.73
C ALA A 329 10.09 21.14 -2.80
N GLY A 330 11.14 20.46 -3.23
CA GLY A 330 12.50 20.66 -2.76
C GLY A 330 13.22 21.70 -3.63
N THR A 331 13.84 22.70 -3.03
CA THR A 331 14.61 23.72 -3.73
C THR A 331 16.03 23.79 -3.19
N PRO A 332 17.07 24.01 -4.04
CA PRO A 332 17.01 24.15 -5.51
C PRO A 332 16.58 22.85 -6.22
N PRO A 333 16.01 22.96 -7.45
CA PRO A 333 15.66 21.80 -8.27
C PRO A 333 16.87 20.90 -8.56
N ASN A 334 16.58 19.65 -8.93
CA ASN A 334 17.59 18.66 -9.35
C ASN A 334 18.58 18.20 -8.27
N ILE A 335 18.36 18.54 -7.02
CA ILE A 335 19.08 17.99 -5.87
C ILE A 335 18.09 17.08 -5.12
N GLU A 336 18.51 15.89 -4.72
CA GLU A 336 17.74 15.04 -3.82
C GLU A 336 17.72 15.68 -2.41
N ALA A 337 17.11 16.84 -2.33
CA ALA A 337 16.95 17.59 -1.10
C ALA A 337 15.60 17.29 -0.48
N ALA A 338 15.54 17.36 0.85
CA ALA A 338 14.28 17.32 1.57
C ALA A 338 13.35 18.44 1.06
N THR A 339 12.04 18.17 1.04
CA THR A 339 11.03 19.19 0.78
C THR A 339 11.23 20.37 1.72
N ASN A 340 11.32 21.59 1.17
CA ASN A 340 11.63 22.79 1.93
C ASN A 340 10.81 24.01 1.51
N LEU A 341 9.85 23.85 0.57
CA LEU A 341 9.03 24.93 0.04
C LEU A 341 7.57 24.54 -0.02
N ILE A 342 6.70 25.41 0.47
CA ILE A 342 5.26 25.44 0.21
C ILE A 342 4.93 26.80 -0.40
N ARG A 343 4.15 26.81 -1.48
CA ARG A 343 3.67 28.04 -2.14
C ARG A 343 2.21 27.90 -2.50
N VAL A 344 1.40 28.89 -2.14
CA VAL A 344 0.05 29.06 -2.72
C VAL A 344 0.23 29.73 -4.09
N HIS A 345 -0.45 29.21 -5.09
CA HIS A 345 -0.41 29.72 -6.46
C HIS A 345 -1.82 29.76 -7.05
N GLU A 346 -2.13 30.80 -7.80
CA GLU A 346 -3.35 30.91 -8.59
C GLU A 346 -3.04 30.55 -10.04
N ILE A 347 -3.82 29.65 -10.62
CA ILE A 347 -3.63 29.19 -12.00
C ILE A 347 -3.78 30.38 -12.96
N GLY A 348 -2.78 30.56 -13.81
CA GLY A 348 -2.73 31.67 -14.78
C GLY A 348 -1.92 32.89 -14.31
N ASP A 349 -1.50 32.94 -13.05
CA ASP A 349 -0.58 33.94 -12.54
C ASP A 349 0.87 33.44 -12.64
N LEU A 350 1.64 33.99 -13.59
CA LEU A 350 3.06 33.64 -13.83
C LEU A 350 3.91 34.90 -13.97
#